data_f294cd24a66180d752ed20189927c63d
#
_entry.id   f294cd24a66180d752ed20189927c63d
#
_cell.length_a   1.000
_cell.length_b   1.000
_cell.length_c   1.000
_cell.angle_alpha   90.00
_cell.angle_beta   90.00
_cell.angle_gamma   90.00
#
_symmetry.space_group_name_H-M   'P 1'
#
loop_
_entity.id
_entity.type
_entity.pdbx_description
1 polymer ?
#
loop_
_entity_poly.entity_id
_entity_poly.type
_entity_poly.pdbx_seq_one_letter_code
_entity_poly.pdbx_strand_id
1 'polypeptide(L)'
;MQKEAGVKDSEEIFVEDMLKTGGHMNDPELVKTYVRETNREYEWLLKNGVKALDVHAAGGMSVPRVHAFRPSEVVEFYRSYAVKHGAKIELRTTAERLLWDSEKECVAGVRVKARGKTKNIQARYGVLLASGGFARNPELLGKYVPAMKSAWAVAGLGNTGDGLKMGLSLGADVLDTNYIKATYGFKPQGSASEKSYIYYNGGIIVNKEGKRFVNESISYKLIGDKALTQPEAKTFTVFDNKVRQAGMKADRREIPFWKDVETKGTSPMGFVGKTIEEAAEKAGIPPKQLAETIRAYNETAPVGKDPLGRKTLSGGVGKPVPLTEGPFVVMPATAAMIATYCGLKVDTKARVIDVYGEPISGLYAAGEICGGFHGAAYMTGTAFSKAAAFGRVVAEQVEKVKKAEK
;
A
#
# COMPACT_ATOMS: atom_id res chain seq x y z
N MET A 1 17.71 -11.97 -14.06
CA MET A 1 16.92 -10.81 -14.57
C MET A 1 17.70 -9.48 -14.47
N GLN A 2 18.08 -8.96 -13.26
CA GLN A 2 18.83 -7.69 -13.17
C GLN A 2 20.16 -7.74 -13.95
N LYS A 3 20.96 -8.79 -13.81
CA LYS A 3 22.21 -8.98 -14.55
C LYS A 3 22.01 -8.99 -16.07
N GLU A 4 20.97 -9.66 -16.55
CA GLU A 4 20.60 -9.72 -17.98
C GLU A 4 20.13 -8.35 -18.50
N ALA A 5 19.50 -7.55 -17.64
CA ALA A 5 19.08 -6.18 -17.93
C ALA A 5 20.22 -5.14 -17.78
N GLY A 6 21.44 -5.57 -17.44
CA GLY A 6 22.59 -4.68 -17.23
C GLY A 6 22.49 -3.81 -15.98
N VAL A 7 21.62 -4.15 -15.04
CA VAL A 7 21.40 -3.40 -13.80
C VAL A 7 22.50 -3.75 -12.80
N LYS A 8 23.23 -2.75 -12.31
CA LYS A 8 24.18 -2.86 -11.21
C LYS A 8 23.46 -2.51 -9.91
N ASP A 9 23.28 -3.49 -9.04
CA ASP A 9 22.61 -3.36 -7.74
C ASP A 9 23.41 -4.08 -6.66
N SER A 10 23.21 -3.68 -5.40
CA SER A 10 23.80 -4.34 -4.23
C SER A 10 22.88 -4.23 -3.02
N GLU A 11 23.16 -4.99 -1.96
CA GLU A 11 22.42 -4.90 -0.69
C GLU A 11 22.58 -3.50 -0.06
N GLU A 12 23.76 -2.88 -0.18
CA GLU A 12 24.04 -1.53 0.35
C GLU A 12 23.19 -0.47 -0.37
N ILE A 13 23.10 -0.53 -1.73
CA ILE A 13 22.25 0.38 -2.51
C ILE A 13 20.78 0.18 -2.13
N PHE A 14 20.35 -1.07 -1.92
CA PHE A 14 18.97 -1.36 -1.52
C PHE A 14 18.66 -0.82 -0.13
N VAL A 15 19.55 -1.01 0.85
CA VAL A 15 19.42 -0.46 2.21
C VAL A 15 19.33 1.07 2.16
N GLU A 16 20.23 1.73 1.42
CA GLU A 16 20.26 3.19 1.29
C GLU A 16 18.95 3.73 0.66
N ASP A 17 18.47 3.12 -0.41
CA ASP A 17 17.19 3.49 -1.03
C ASP A 17 16.03 3.38 -0.05
N MET A 18 15.98 2.33 0.78
CA MET A 18 14.94 2.16 1.79
C MET A 18 15.02 3.22 2.88
N LEU A 19 16.22 3.45 3.42
CA LEU A 19 16.44 4.45 4.47
C LEU A 19 16.08 5.85 3.98
N LYS A 20 16.54 6.23 2.80
CA LYS A 20 16.22 7.51 2.16
C LYS A 20 14.72 7.67 1.91
N THR A 21 14.06 6.65 1.39
CA THR A 21 12.60 6.67 1.15
C THR A 21 11.82 6.81 2.45
N GLY A 22 12.25 6.14 3.51
CA GLY A 22 11.65 6.21 4.84
C GLY A 22 12.03 7.47 5.63
N GLY A 23 12.79 8.40 5.02
CA GLY A 23 13.25 9.63 5.69
C GLY A 23 14.19 9.35 6.87
N HIS A 24 14.94 8.25 6.81
CA HIS A 24 15.82 7.75 7.89
C HIS A 24 15.10 7.52 9.23
N MET A 25 13.78 7.30 9.17
CA MET A 25 12.95 6.94 10.34
C MET A 25 12.80 5.42 10.50
N ASN A 26 13.26 4.63 9.53
CA ASN A 26 13.31 3.17 9.58
C ASN A 26 14.36 2.71 10.63
N ASP A 27 14.15 1.53 11.19
CA ASP A 27 15.19 0.82 11.93
C ASP A 27 16.22 0.25 10.93
N PRO A 28 17.50 0.71 10.94
CA PRO A 28 18.50 0.28 9.96
C PRO A 28 18.82 -1.22 10.04
N GLU A 29 18.76 -1.82 11.22
CA GLU A 29 19.07 -3.24 11.42
C GLU A 29 17.93 -4.13 10.91
N LEU A 30 16.67 -3.70 11.07
CA LEU A 30 15.52 -4.35 10.45
C LEU A 30 15.60 -4.25 8.92
N VAL A 31 15.98 -3.10 8.38
CA VAL A 31 16.14 -2.90 6.93
C VAL A 31 17.24 -3.80 6.37
N LYS A 32 18.42 -3.87 6.99
CA LYS A 32 19.51 -4.77 6.58
C LYS A 32 19.08 -6.24 6.61
N THR A 33 18.40 -6.64 7.70
CA THR A 33 17.87 -8.00 7.85
C THR A 33 16.86 -8.30 6.75
N TYR A 34 15.94 -7.37 6.47
CA TYR A 34 14.97 -7.50 5.39
C TYR A 34 15.65 -7.68 4.03
N VAL A 35 16.62 -6.84 3.68
CA VAL A 35 17.31 -6.90 2.38
C VAL A 35 17.97 -8.26 2.17
N ARG A 36 18.72 -8.76 3.17
CA ARG A 36 19.34 -10.07 3.11
C ARG A 36 18.31 -11.20 2.97
N GLU A 37 17.27 -11.20 3.80
CA GLU A 37 16.32 -12.30 3.82
C GLU A 37 15.35 -12.27 2.62
N THR A 38 15.05 -11.11 2.05
CA THR A 38 14.23 -11.04 0.83
C THR A 38 14.98 -11.58 -0.39
N ASN A 39 16.32 -11.41 -0.46
CA ASN A 39 17.14 -12.02 -1.51
C ASN A 39 17.13 -13.57 -1.39
N ARG A 40 17.31 -14.09 -0.17
CA ARG A 40 17.21 -15.54 0.09
C ARG A 40 15.84 -16.10 -0.26
N GLU A 41 14.79 -15.38 0.05
CA GLU A 41 13.42 -15.77 -0.27
C GLU A 41 13.14 -15.77 -1.78
N TYR A 42 13.62 -14.75 -2.49
CA TYR A 42 13.52 -14.67 -3.94
C TYR A 42 14.18 -15.90 -4.61
N GLU A 43 15.41 -16.23 -4.21
CA GLU A 43 16.13 -17.40 -4.73
C GLU A 43 15.39 -18.70 -4.42
N TRP A 44 14.83 -18.82 -3.21
CA TRP A 44 14.06 -19.99 -2.81
C TRP A 44 12.78 -20.16 -3.63
N LEU A 45 12.06 -19.08 -3.91
CA LEU A 45 10.89 -19.11 -4.77
C LEU A 45 11.23 -19.58 -6.19
N LEU A 46 12.28 -19.04 -6.79
CA LEU A 46 12.75 -19.46 -8.12
C LEU A 46 13.15 -20.94 -8.15
N LYS A 47 13.91 -21.40 -7.13
CA LYS A 47 14.32 -22.82 -7.00
C LYS A 47 13.13 -23.76 -6.90
N ASN A 48 12.01 -23.30 -6.36
CA ASN A 48 10.77 -24.07 -6.24
C ASN A 48 9.79 -23.84 -7.41
N GLY A 49 10.24 -23.23 -8.51
CA GLY A 49 9.47 -23.12 -9.76
C GLY A 49 8.53 -21.93 -9.86
N VAL A 50 8.52 -21.02 -8.88
CA VAL A 50 7.78 -19.75 -8.98
C VAL A 50 8.53 -18.82 -9.92
N LYS A 51 7.84 -18.24 -10.91
CA LYS A 51 8.46 -17.44 -11.96
C LYS A 51 8.29 -15.94 -11.71
N ALA A 52 9.39 -15.19 -11.75
CA ALA A 52 9.34 -13.74 -11.89
C ALA A 52 9.00 -13.38 -13.34
N LEU A 53 8.18 -12.35 -13.54
CA LEU A 53 7.67 -11.93 -14.86
C LEU A 53 8.61 -10.94 -15.54
N ASP A 54 9.02 -9.92 -14.80
CA ASP A 54 9.90 -8.85 -15.26
C ASP A 54 10.69 -8.24 -14.09
N VAL A 55 11.59 -7.31 -14.43
CA VAL A 55 12.27 -6.43 -13.47
C VAL A 55 12.10 -4.99 -13.93
N HIS A 56 11.65 -4.11 -13.02
CA HIS A 56 11.44 -2.69 -13.32
C HIS A 56 11.73 -1.78 -12.11
N ALA A 57 11.85 -0.48 -12.39
CA ALA A 57 11.95 0.54 -11.35
C ALA A 57 10.57 0.91 -10.79
N ALA A 58 10.53 1.27 -9.51
CA ALA A 58 9.34 1.77 -8.85
C ALA A 58 9.69 2.91 -7.89
N GLY A 59 8.68 3.50 -7.26
CA GLY A 59 8.85 4.64 -6.36
C GLY A 59 9.80 4.35 -5.18
N GLY A 60 10.81 5.20 -5.01
CA GLY A 60 11.83 5.10 -3.96
C GLY A 60 13.10 4.32 -4.34
N MET A 61 13.20 3.82 -5.57
CA MET A 61 14.35 3.02 -6.04
C MET A 61 15.28 3.85 -6.91
N SER A 62 16.59 3.72 -6.68
CA SER A 62 17.64 4.31 -7.51
C SER A 62 17.94 3.46 -8.77
N VAL A 63 17.66 2.16 -8.72
CA VAL A 63 17.83 1.21 -9.83
C VAL A 63 16.60 0.29 -9.94
N PRO A 64 16.33 -0.30 -11.14
CA PRO A 64 15.28 -1.30 -11.32
C PRO A 64 15.50 -2.52 -10.42
N ARG A 65 14.59 -2.73 -9.44
CA ARG A 65 14.72 -3.78 -8.41
C ARG A 65 13.44 -4.57 -8.18
N VAL A 66 12.28 -4.06 -8.60
CA VAL A 66 11.04 -4.83 -8.47
C VAL A 66 11.08 -6.03 -9.42
N HIS A 67 11.07 -7.22 -8.84
CA HIS A 67 10.80 -8.45 -9.57
C HIS A 67 9.31 -8.72 -9.46
N ALA A 68 8.59 -8.56 -10.57
CA ALA A 68 7.15 -8.76 -10.58
C ALA A 68 6.79 -10.24 -10.55
N PHE A 69 5.81 -10.58 -9.73
CA PHE A 69 5.19 -11.90 -9.64
C PHE A 69 3.68 -11.77 -9.80
N ARG A 70 2.99 -12.87 -10.06
CA ARG A 70 1.54 -12.93 -9.89
C ARG A 70 1.21 -13.25 -8.43
N PRO A 71 0.64 -12.30 -7.66
CA PRO A 71 0.45 -12.49 -6.22
C PRO A 71 -0.37 -13.73 -5.87
N SER A 72 -1.38 -14.06 -6.67
CA SER A 72 -2.21 -15.26 -6.47
C SER A 72 -1.42 -16.56 -6.62
N GLU A 73 -0.49 -16.62 -7.59
CA GLU A 73 0.36 -17.81 -7.78
C GLU A 73 1.33 -18.00 -6.62
N VAL A 74 1.92 -16.89 -6.12
CA VAL A 74 2.84 -16.94 -4.98
C VAL A 74 2.11 -17.37 -3.70
N VAL A 75 0.93 -16.81 -3.41
CA VAL A 75 0.13 -17.18 -2.24
C VAL A 75 -0.32 -18.63 -2.32
N GLU A 76 -0.76 -19.10 -3.49
CA GLU A 76 -1.16 -20.50 -3.69
C GLU A 76 0.03 -21.45 -3.56
N PHE A 77 1.20 -21.05 -4.05
CA PHE A 77 2.44 -21.82 -3.84
C PHE A 77 2.74 -21.98 -2.34
N TYR A 78 2.77 -20.89 -1.56
CA TYR A 78 2.99 -20.96 -0.12
C TYR A 78 1.96 -21.85 0.59
N ARG A 79 0.68 -21.68 0.25
CA ARG A 79 -0.41 -22.49 0.81
C ARG A 79 -0.19 -23.97 0.54
N SER A 80 0.04 -24.33 -0.70
CA SER A 80 0.23 -25.72 -1.13
C SER A 80 1.49 -26.32 -0.53
N TYR A 81 2.59 -25.55 -0.50
CA TYR A 81 3.84 -25.97 0.10
C TYR A 81 3.70 -26.24 1.61
N ALA A 82 3.06 -25.33 2.34
CA ALA A 82 2.82 -25.49 3.77
C ALA A 82 1.97 -26.72 4.08
N VAL A 83 0.86 -26.92 3.36
CA VAL A 83 -0.01 -28.10 3.55
C VAL A 83 0.73 -29.40 3.23
N LYS A 84 1.50 -29.44 2.14
CA LYS A 84 2.34 -30.61 1.76
C LYS A 84 3.34 -30.99 2.86
N HIS A 85 3.80 -30.00 3.65
CA HIS A 85 4.75 -30.20 4.76
C HIS A 85 4.06 -30.30 6.13
N GLY A 86 2.75 -30.59 6.17
CA GLY A 86 2.01 -30.90 7.38
C GLY A 86 1.38 -29.72 8.13
N ALA A 87 1.43 -28.52 7.57
CA ALA A 87 0.72 -27.38 8.17
C ALA A 87 -0.80 -27.59 8.07
N LYS A 88 -1.52 -27.24 9.13
CA LYS A 88 -2.98 -27.27 9.18
C LYS A 88 -3.50 -25.84 9.00
N ILE A 89 -4.44 -25.65 8.08
CA ILE A 89 -5.11 -24.38 7.83
C ILE A 89 -6.55 -24.49 8.32
N GLU A 90 -6.89 -23.77 9.37
CA GLU A 90 -8.25 -23.73 9.90
C GLU A 90 -8.96 -22.44 9.44
N LEU A 91 -9.86 -22.56 8.46
CA LEU A 91 -10.69 -21.47 7.98
C LEU A 91 -11.88 -21.23 8.93
N ARG A 92 -12.49 -20.02 8.84
CA ARG A 92 -13.62 -19.60 9.69
C ARG A 92 -13.33 -19.74 11.18
N THR A 93 -12.05 -19.47 11.54
CA THR A 93 -11.54 -19.54 12.89
C THR A 93 -10.87 -18.21 13.22
N THR A 94 -11.45 -17.46 14.15
CA THR A 94 -10.98 -16.13 14.55
C THR A 94 -10.12 -16.26 15.79
N ALA A 95 -8.89 -15.74 15.75
CA ALA A 95 -8.05 -15.59 16.94
C ALA A 95 -8.55 -14.38 17.76
N GLU A 96 -8.79 -14.59 19.06
CA GLU A 96 -9.37 -13.57 19.92
C GLU A 96 -8.38 -13.04 20.96
N ARG A 97 -7.51 -13.90 21.50
CA ARG A 97 -6.54 -13.54 22.56
C ARG A 97 -5.33 -14.46 22.54
N LEU A 98 -4.18 -13.92 22.92
CA LEU A 98 -3.02 -14.72 23.31
C LEU A 98 -3.24 -15.35 24.68
N LEU A 99 -2.68 -16.53 24.90
CA LEU A 99 -2.68 -17.23 26.18
C LEU A 99 -1.29 -17.07 26.80
N TRP A 100 -1.25 -16.50 27.99
CA TRP A 100 -0.04 -16.32 28.78
C TRP A 100 0.11 -17.44 29.80
N ASP A 101 1.29 -18.03 29.86
CA ASP A 101 1.70 -18.99 30.91
C ASP A 101 2.53 -18.21 31.93
N SER A 102 1.96 -17.99 33.12
CA SER A 102 2.61 -17.21 34.18
C SER A 102 3.75 -17.96 34.89
N GLU A 103 3.81 -19.28 34.81
CA GLU A 103 4.91 -20.06 35.39
C GLU A 103 6.14 -20.03 34.50
N LYS A 104 5.94 -20.03 33.18
CA LYS A 104 7.02 -19.98 32.19
C LYS A 104 7.29 -18.56 31.65
N GLU A 105 6.50 -17.58 32.07
CA GLU A 105 6.56 -16.21 31.63
C GLU A 105 6.63 -16.08 30.08
N CYS A 106 5.72 -16.78 29.36
CA CYS A 106 5.71 -16.79 27.91
C CYS A 106 4.31 -16.91 27.32
N VAL A 107 4.20 -16.58 26.03
CA VAL A 107 3.00 -16.87 25.23
C VAL A 107 2.96 -18.37 24.94
N ALA A 108 1.96 -19.04 25.48
CA ALA A 108 1.77 -20.49 25.40
C ALA A 108 0.70 -20.94 24.41
N GLY A 109 0.04 -19.99 23.72
CA GLY A 109 -0.98 -20.35 22.76
C GLY A 109 -1.93 -19.19 22.38
N VAL A 110 -3.05 -19.57 21.79
CA VAL A 110 -4.07 -18.62 21.32
C VAL A 110 -5.49 -19.13 21.62
N ARG A 111 -6.35 -18.27 22.10
CA ARG A 111 -7.79 -18.51 22.15
C ARG A 111 -8.40 -18.19 20.80
N VAL A 112 -9.18 -19.11 20.27
CA VAL A 112 -9.86 -18.94 19.00
C VAL A 112 -11.36 -19.22 19.12
N LYS A 113 -12.14 -18.58 18.24
CA LYS A 113 -13.57 -18.85 18.07
C LYS A 113 -13.81 -19.46 16.69
N ALA A 114 -14.35 -20.66 16.66
CA ALA A 114 -14.67 -21.40 15.46
C ALA A 114 -16.13 -21.88 15.52
N ARG A 115 -16.96 -21.54 14.52
CA ARG A 115 -18.38 -21.95 14.45
C ARG A 115 -19.16 -21.66 15.76
N GLY A 116 -18.93 -20.49 16.35
CA GLY A 116 -19.58 -20.08 17.61
C GLY A 116 -19.00 -20.68 18.89
N LYS A 117 -18.07 -21.64 18.80
CA LYS A 117 -17.42 -22.27 19.97
C LYS A 117 -16.02 -21.70 20.19
N THR A 118 -15.69 -21.42 21.43
CA THR A 118 -14.36 -20.98 21.86
C THR A 118 -13.51 -22.21 22.21
N LYS A 119 -12.27 -22.23 21.75
CA LYS A 119 -11.25 -23.22 22.12
C LYS A 119 -9.89 -22.57 22.34
N ASN A 120 -9.06 -23.17 23.17
CA ASN A 120 -7.66 -22.79 23.33
C ASN A 120 -6.77 -23.73 22.50
N ILE A 121 -5.84 -23.15 21.76
CA ILE A 121 -4.82 -23.90 21.02
C ILE A 121 -3.48 -23.63 21.69
N GLN A 122 -2.83 -24.66 22.18
CA GLN A 122 -1.49 -24.55 22.77
C GLN A 122 -0.44 -24.43 21.66
N ALA A 123 0.55 -23.59 21.89
CA ALA A 123 1.72 -23.42 21.04
C ALA A 123 2.97 -23.91 21.79
N ARG A 124 3.68 -24.88 21.19
CA ARG A 124 4.87 -25.47 21.83
C ARG A 124 6.07 -24.51 21.79
N TYR A 125 6.23 -23.80 20.69
CA TYR A 125 7.42 -22.97 20.41
C TYR A 125 7.11 -21.49 20.25
N GLY A 126 5.87 -21.08 20.51
CA GLY A 126 5.40 -19.71 20.42
C GLY A 126 4.31 -19.47 19.37
N VAL A 127 3.85 -18.24 19.28
CA VAL A 127 2.80 -17.77 18.38
C VAL A 127 3.37 -16.73 17.44
N LEU A 128 3.13 -16.88 16.14
CA LEU A 128 3.43 -15.89 15.13
C LEU A 128 2.16 -15.09 14.80
N LEU A 129 2.19 -13.77 15.03
CA LEU A 129 1.17 -12.84 14.56
C LEU A 129 1.49 -12.42 13.11
N ALA A 130 0.63 -12.81 12.16
CA ALA A 130 0.75 -12.49 10.74
C ALA A 130 -0.60 -11.98 10.17
N SER A 131 -1.38 -11.25 10.99
CA SER A 131 -2.77 -10.88 10.72
C SER A 131 -2.94 -9.65 9.85
N GLY A 132 -1.85 -9.07 9.33
CA GLY A 132 -1.90 -7.81 8.57
C GLY A 132 -2.07 -6.58 9.48
N GLY A 133 -2.41 -5.45 8.87
CA GLY A 133 -2.55 -4.16 9.55
C GLY A 133 -3.97 -3.86 10.04
N PHE A 134 -4.31 -2.55 10.07
CA PHE A 134 -5.59 -2.07 10.62
C PHE A 134 -6.29 -1.00 9.78
N ALA A 135 -6.05 -0.96 8.47
CA ALA A 135 -6.62 0.04 7.56
C ALA A 135 -8.17 0.07 7.58
N ARG A 136 -8.83 -1.01 8.00
CA ARG A 136 -10.29 -1.11 8.13
C ARG A 136 -10.81 -0.92 9.55
N ASN A 137 -9.97 -0.46 10.46
CA ASN A 137 -10.37 -0.21 11.85
C ASN A 137 -10.35 1.29 12.17
N PRO A 138 -11.50 1.99 12.15
CA PRO A 138 -11.55 3.44 12.35
C PRO A 138 -11.14 3.86 13.78
N GLU A 139 -11.26 3.00 14.78
CA GLU A 139 -10.79 3.26 16.13
C GLU A 139 -9.25 3.34 16.17
N LEU A 140 -8.58 2.33 15.62
CA LEU A 140 -7.12 2.29 15.55
C LEU A 140 -6.57 3.38 14.64
N LEU A 141 -7.25 3.68 13.51
CA LEU A 141 -6.89 4.81 12.67
C LEU A 141 -7.01 6.13 13.43
N GLY A 142 -8.10 6.34 14.17
CA GLY A 142 -8.28 7.53 15.00
C GLY A 142 -7.20 7.69 16.09
N LYS A 143 -6.73 6.57 16.64
CA LYS A 143 -5.68 6.55 17.68
C LYS A 143 -4.28 6.81 17.10
N TYR A 144 -3.91 6.12 16.02
CA TYR A 144 -2.53 6.10 15.52
C TYR A 144 -2.29 6.99 14.30
N VAL A 145 -3.33 7.26 13.50
CA VAL A 145 -3.20 8.01 12.23
C VAL A 145 -4.48 8.81 11.93
N PRO A 146 -4.84 9.79 12.77
CA PRO A 146 -6.11 10.52 12.63
C PRO A 146 -6.33 11.12 11.24
N ALA A 147 -5.26 11.59 10.59
CA ALA A 147 -5.31 12.16 9.24
C ALA A 147 -5.82 11.18 8.16
N MET A 148 -5.74 9.86 8.41
CA MET A 148 -6.17 8.82 7.49
C MET A 148 -7.61 8.32 7.75
N LYS A 149 -8.31 8.84 8.76
CA LYS A 149 -9.65 8.38 9.13
C LYS A 149 -10.67 8.47 7.99
N SER A 150 -10.52 9.46 7.10
CA SER A 150 -11.39 9.67 5.93
C SER A 150 -10.90 8.95 4.66
N ALA A 151 -9.73 8.30 4.70
CA ALA A 151 -9.21 7.59 3.55
C ALA A 151 -9.98 6.29 3.31
N TRP A 152 -10.24 5.97 2.04
CA TRP A 152 -10.89 4.71 1.66
C TRP A 152 -9.94 3.53 1.90
N ALA A 153 -10.42 2.46 2.54
CA ALA A 153 -9.61 1.27 2.78
C ALA A 153 -9.78 0.24 1.66
N VAL A 154 -8.76 0.05 0.82
CA VAL A 154 -8.69 -1.00 -0.22
C VAL A 154 -7.90 -2.23 0.24
N ALA A 155 -7.42 -2.24 1.48
CA ALA A 155 -6.81 -3.40 2.11
C ALA A 155 -7.77 -4.59 2.22
N GLY A 156 -7.25 -5.79 2.42
CA GLY A 156 -8.03 -7.00 2.62
C GLY A 156 -9.06 -6.87 3.77
N LEU A 157 -10.17 -7.63 3.69
CA LEU A 157 -11.27 -7.53 4.67
C LEU A 157 -10.83 -7.82 6.11
N GLY A 158 -9.82 -8.66 6.31
CA GLY A 158 -9.25 -8.97 7.62
C GLY A 158 -8.22 -7.96 8.15
N ASN A 159 -8.04 -6.82 7.49
CA ASN A 159 -7.10 -5.77 7.92
C ASN A 159 -7.73 -4.91 9.05
N THR A 160 -8.06 -5.56 10.17
CA THR A 160 -8.85 -5.02 11.29
C THR A 160 -8.05 -4.76 12.56
N GLY A 161 -6.76 -5.13 12.56
CA GLY A 161 -5.84 -4.89 13.67
C GLY A 161 -5.97 -5.87 14.84
N ASP A 162 -6.55 -7.04 14.62
CA ASP A 162 -6.77 -8.02 15.69
C ASP A 162 -5.46 -8.49 16.31
N GLY A 163 -4.44 -8.82 15.50
CA GLY A 163 -3.12 -9.18 15.99
C GLY A 163 -2.41 -8.03 16.72
N LEU A 164 -2.57 -6.79 16.23
CA LEU A 164 -2.04 -5.61 16.92
C LEU A 164 -2.64 -5.49 18.32
N LYS A 165 -3.98 -5.62 18.44
CA LYS A 165 -4.65 -5.60 19.75
C LYS A 165 -4.18 -6.73 20.67
N MET A 166 -3.94 -7.93 20.12
CA MET A 166 -3.39 -9.05 20.88
C MET A 166 -1.98 -8.78 21.40
N GLY A 167 -1.09 -8.23 20.59
CA GLY A 167 0.25 -7.85 21.04
C GLY A 167 0.22 -6.75 22.09
N LEU A 168 -0.57 -5.70 21.87
CA LEU A 168 -0.76 -4.61 22.83
C LEU A 168 -1.29 -5.08 24.18
N SER A 169 -2.11 -6.13 24.22
CA SER A 169 -2.66 -6.67 25.49
C SER A 169 -1.59 -7.31 26.37
N LEU A 170 -0.40 -7.58 25.83
CA LEU A 170 0.76 -8.09 26.56
C LEU A 170 1.88 -7.03 26.70
N GLY A 171 1.57 -5.76 26.48
CA GLY A 171 2.53 -4.66 26.64
C GLY A 171 3.45 -4.44 25.45
N ALA A 172 3.15 -4.98 24.27
CA ALA A 172 3.97 -4.75 23.08
C ALA A 172 4.08 -3.25 22.71
N ASP A 173 5.25 -2.82 22.28
CA ASP A 173 5.52 -1.48 21.75
C ASP A 173 5.10 -1.35 20.28
N VAL A 174 4.84 -0.12 19.81
CA VAL A 174 4.36 0.20 18.48
C VAL A 174 5.22 1.27 17.83
N LEU A 175 5.65 1.03 16.60
CA LEU A 175 6.44 1.96 15.80
C LEU A 175 5.67 2.50 14.59
N ASP A 176 6.24 3.54 13.95
CA ASP A 176 5.74 4.18 12.73
C ASP A 176 4.34 4.81 12.87
N THR A 177 3.96 5.25 14.08
CA THR A 177 2.72 6.01 14.28
C THR A 177 2.77 7.33 13.50
N ASN A 178 1.63 7.76 12.94
CA ASN A 178 1.46 8.97 12.12
C ASN A 178 2.13 8.96 10.72
N TYR A 179 2.76 7.88 10.28
CA TYR A 179 3.46 7.85 8.99
C TYR A 179 2.69 7.16 7.85
N ILE A 180 1.47 6.69 8.09
CA ILE A 180 0.65 6.06 7.04
C ILE A 180 0.26 7.11 6.00
N LYS A 181 0.43 6.77 4.72
CA LYS A 181 0.10 7.60 3.58
C LYS A 181 -0.91 6.90 2.68
N ALA A 182 -2.02 7.59 2.40
CA ALA A 182 -2.97 7.12 1.40
C ALA A 182 -2.47 7.40 -0.03
N THR A 183 -2.89 6.58 -0.97
CA THR A 183 -2.59 6.70 -2.39
C THR A 183 -3.77 7.34 -3.11
N TYR A 184 -3.56 8.44 -3.82
CA TYR A 184 -4.59 9.11 -4.61
C TYR A 184 -4.85 8.41 -5.94
N GLY A 185 -6.08 8.56 -6.46
CA GLY A 185 -6.49 8.07 -7.79
C GLY A 185 -7.44 6.88 -7.77
N PHE A 186 -7.89 6.43 -6.61
CA PHE A 186 -8.87 5.36 -6.49
C PHE A 186 -10.30 5.86 -6.67
N LYS A 187 -11.15 5.06 -7.33
CA LYS A 187 -12.59 5.28 -7.36
C LYS A 187 -13.16 5.15 -5.94
N PRO A 188 -13.94 6.12 -5.45
CA PRO A 188 -14.60 6.01 -4.15
C PRO A 188 -15.43 4.71 -4.05
N GLN A 189 -15.26 3.98 -2.95
CA GLN A 189 -15.90 2.68 -2.72
C GLN A 189 -15.59 1.59 -3.76
N GLY A 190 -14.61 1.84 -4.62
CA GLY A 190 -14.14 0.89 -5.62
C GLY A 190 -13.19 -0.17 -5.06
N SER A 191 -12.82 -1.11 -5.91
CA SER A 191 -11.83 -2.15 -5.62
C SER A 191 -10.39 -1.64 -5.76
N ALA A 192 -9.43 -2.44 -5.35
CA ALA A 192 -8.00 -2.12 -5.48
C ALA A 192 -7.53 -1.97 -6.95
N SER A 193 -8.26 -2.52 -7.91
CA SER A 193 -7.99 -2.40 -9.35
C SER A 193 -8.61 -1.15 -9.99
N GLU A 194 -9.63 -0.54 -9.36
CA GLU A 194 -10.33 0.65 -9.87
C GLU A 194 -9.59 1.92 -9.48
N LYS A 195 -8.42 2.13 -10.07
CA LYS A 195 -7.57 3.30 -9.88
C LYS A 195 -6.99 3.77 -11.20
N SER A 196 -6.83 5.08 -11.36
CA SER A 196 -6.21 5.72 -12.51
C SER A 196 -5.28 6.83 -12.06
N TYR A 197 -4.13 6.89 -12.71
CA TYR A 197 -3.14 7.96 -12.53
C TYR A 197 -3.09 8.90 -13.75
N ILE A 198 -4.20 9.01 -14.47
CA ILE A 198 -4.32 9.77 -15.72
C ILE A 198 -3.98 11.26 -15.56
N TYR A 199 -4.03 11.80 -14.33
CA TYR A 199 -3.54 13.15 -14.04
C TYR A 199 -2.03 13.30 -14.32
N TYR A 200 -1.25 12.24 -14.27
CA TYR A 200 0.16 12.25 -14.70
C TYR A 200 0.33 12.29 -16.23
N ASN A 201 -0.74 12.08 -16.99
CA ASN A 201 -0.76 12.22 -18.44
C ASN A 201 -1.35 13.56 -18.92
N GLY A 202 -1.76 14.43 -17.99
CA GLY A 202 -2.27 15.77 -18.31
C GLY A 202 -3.59 16.15 -17.66
N GLY A 203 -4.30 15.22 -17.01
CA GLY A 203 -5.50 15.54 -16.26
C GLY A 203 -5.23 16.50 -15.09
N ILE A 204 -6.25 17.22 -14.65
CA ILE A 204 -6.21 18.09 -13.47
C ILE A 204 -7.03 17.49 -12.33
N ILE A 205 -6.74 17.92 -11.10
CA ILE A 205 -7.46 17.45 -9.92
C ILE A 205 -8.21 18.61 -9.30
N VAL A 206 -9.52 18.41 -9.10
CA VAL A 206 -10.41 19.42 -8.49
C VAL A 206 -11.17 18.86 -7.28
N ASN A 207 -11.60 19.73 -6.38
CA ASN A 207 -12.51 19.39 -5.29
C ASN A 207 -13.98 19.43 -5.75
N LYS A 208 -14.91 19.15 -4.83
CA LYS A 208 -16.36 19.18 -5.12
C LYS A 208 -16.90 20.55 -5.54
N GLU A 209 -16.15 21.61 -5.29
CA GLU A 209 -16.49 22.97 -5.72
C GLU A 209 -15.99 23.28 -7.15
N GLY A 210 -15.35 22.35 -7.83
CA GLY A 210 -14.77 22.53 -9.15
C GLY A 210 -13.44 23.29 -9.17
N LYS A 211 -12.78 23.46 -8.03
CA LYS A 211 -11.52 24.21 -7.89
C LYS A 211 -10.31 23.30 -7.78
N ARG A 212 -9.24 23.57 -8.51
CA ARG A 212 -7.93 22.94 -8.33
C ARG A 212 -7.33 23.31 -6.97
N PHE A 213 -6.68 22.36 -6.31
CA PHE A 213 -6.10 22.55 -4.99
C PHE A 213 -4.67 21.98 -4.85
N VAL A 214 -4.13 21.38 -5.90
CA VAL A 214 -2.85 20.68 -5.85
C VAL A 214 -2.09 20.78 -7.16
N ASN A 215 -0.76 20.75 -7.09
CA ASN A 215 0.11 20.47 -8.23
C ASN A 215 0.05 18.97 -8.53
N GLU A 216 -0.50 18.58 -9.66
CA GLU A 216 -0.72 17.18 -10.03
C GLU A 216 0.57 16.44 -10.40
N SER A 217 1.72 17.11 -10.51
CA SER A 217 3.00 16.47 -10.81
C SER A 217 3.72 15.90 -9.58
N ILE A 218 3.27 16.20 -8.37
CA ILE A 218 3.86 15.68 -7.14
C ILE A 218 3.47 14.23 -6.89
N SER A 219 4.11 13.59 -5.91
CA SER A 219 3.79 12.21 -5.53
C SER A 219 2.30 12.01 -5.22
N TYR A 220 1.71 10.94 -5.75
CA TYR A 220 0.33 10.54 -5.48
C TYR A 220 0.01 10.40 -3.97
N LYS A 221 1.02 10.19 -3.13
CA LYS A 221 0.86 10.17 -1.65
C LYS A 221 0.62 11.57 -1.10
N LEU A 222 1.39 12.56 -1.58
CA LEU A 222 1.22 13.96 -1.20
C LEU A 222 -0.08 14.55 -1.78
N ILE A 223 -0.48 14.11 -2.98
CA ILE A 223 -1.80 14.45 -3.53
C ILE A 223 -2.88 13.87 -2.62
N GLY A 224 -2.72 12.62 -2.15
CA GLY A 224 -3.65 11.97 -1.24
C GLY A 224 -3.83 12.74 0.08
N ASP A 225 -2.75 13.18 0.70
CA ASP A 225 -2.80 14.00 1.93
C ASP A 225 -3.63 15.27 1.70
N LYS A 226 -3.39 15.98 0.58
CA LYS A 226 -4.15 17.19 0.24
C LYS A 226 -5.61 16.92 -0.13
N ALA A 227 -5.90 15.78 -0.77
CA ALA A 227 -7.25 15.38 -1.13
C ALA A 227 -8.12 15.11 0.11
N LEU A 228 -7.54 14.50 1.15
CA LEU A 228 -8.23 14.23 2.41
C LEU A 228 -8.62 15.49 3.19
N THR A 229 -7.96 16.63 2.94
CA THR A 229 -8.30 17.92 3.57
C THR A 229 -9.33 18.71 2.78
N GLN A 230 -9.75 18.27 1.59
CA GLN A 230 -10.77 18.96 0.81
C GLN A 230 -12.16 18.76 1.42
N PRO A 231 -13.12 19.66 1.12
CA PRO A 231 -14.47 19.55 1.63
C PRO A 231 -15.07 18.15 1.40
N GLU A 232 -15.47 17.48 2.49
CA GLU A 232 -15.96 16.08 2.52
C GLU A 232 -14.99 15.05 1.94
N ALA A 233 -13.69 15.38 1.78
CA ALA A 233 -12.69 14.59 1.07
C ALA A 233 -13.15 14.16 -0.36
N LYS A 234 -14.07 14.91 -0.97
CA LYS A 234 -14.59 14.67 -2.32
C LYS A 234 -13.75 15.38 -3.35
N THR A 235 -13.11 14.62 -4.20
CA THR A 235 -12.24 15.12 -5.27
C THR A 235 -12.47 14.37 -6.57
N PHE A 236 -12.02 14.97 -7.68
CA PHE A 236 -12.21 14.43 -9.01
C PHE A 236 -10.97 14.66 -9.86
N THR A 237 -10.67 13.73 -10.73
CA THR A 237 -9.72 13.93 -11.83
C THR A 237 -10.48 14.29 -13.09
N VAL A 238 -10.11 15.40 -13.73
CA VAL A 238 -10.76 15.93 -14.93
C VAL A 238 -9.77 15.92 -16.08
N PHE A 239 -10.20 15.42 -17.23
CA PHE A 239 -9.38 15.35 -18.42
C PHE A 239 -10.22 15.32 -19.71
N ASP A 240 -9.57 15.62 -20.82
CA ASP A 240 -10.13 15.65 -22.15
C ASP A 240 -9.79 14.39 -22.98
N ASN A 241 -10.24 14.33 -24.21
CA ASN A 241 -10.02 13.22 -25.12
C ASN A 241 -8.53 12.98 -25.43
N LYS A 242 -7.76 14.05 -25.56
CA LYS A 242 -6.31 13.98 -25.85
C LYS A 242 -5.53 13.35 -24.70
N VAL A 243 -5.83 13.79 -23.48
CA VAL A 243 -5.24 13.20 -22.26
C VAL A 243 -5.68 11.74 -22.08
N ARG A 244 -6.95 11.41 -22.38
CA ARG A 244 -7.47 10.05 -22.37
C ARG A 244 -6.65 9.12 -23.28
N GLN A 245 -6.42 9.54 -24.53
CA GLN A 245 -5.64 8.76 -25.49
C GLN A 245 -4.19 8.60 -25.03
N ALA A 246 -3.57 9.65 -24.52
CA ALA A 246 -2.23 9.61 -23.95
C ALA A 246 -2.14 8.62 -22.77
N GLY A 247 -3.11 8.63 -21.86
CA GLY A 247 -3.17 7.71 -20.72
C GLY A 247 -3.27 6.25 -21.14
N MET A 248 -4.18 5.91 -22.05
CA MET A 248 -4.32 4.54 -22.57
C MET A 248 -3.06 4.05 -23.33
N LYS A 249 -2.33 4.95 -23.99
CA LYS A 249 -1.06 4.63 -24.65
C LYS A 249 0.06 4.39 -23.63
N ALA A 250 0.10 5.19 -22.57
CA ALA A 250 1.12 5.10 -21.53
C ALA A 250 0.93 3.87 -20.61
N ASP A 251 -0.29 3.52 -20.31
CA ASP A 251 -0.63 2.38 -19.44
C ASP A 251 -1.82 1.57 -19.98
N ARG A 252 -1.56 0.35 -20.43
CA ARG A 252 -2.62 -0.54 -20.95
C ARG A 252 -3.71 -0.87 -19.92
N ARG A 253 -3.45 -0.71 -18.63
CA ARG A 253 -4.44 -0.90 -17.55
C ARG A 253 -5.53 0.17 -17.57
N GLU A 254 -5.29 1.31 -18.20
CA GLU A 254 -6.28 2.39 -18.40
C GLU A 254 -7.31 2.06 -19.50
N ILE A 255 -6.97 1.18 -20.45
CA ILE A 255 -7.84 0.86 -21.61
C ILE A 255 -9.25 0.39 -21.19
N PRO A 256 -9.43 -0.55 -20.23
CA PRO A 256 -10.76 -0.98 -19.83
C PRO A 256 -11.64 0.13 -19.29
N PHE A 257 -11.05 1.19 -18.74
CA PHE A 257 -11.77 2.33 -18.15
C PHE A 257 -12.23 3.34 -19.22
N TRP A 258 -11.43 3.53 -20.28
CA TRP A 258 -11.58 4.68 -21.18
C TRP A 258 -11.89 4.34 -22.63
N LYS A 259 -11.88 3.07 -23.05
CA LYS A 259 -12.09 2.67 -24.46
C LYS A 259 -13.46 3.06 -25.02
N ASP A 260 -14.49 3.10 -24.18
CA ASP A 260 -15.87 3.35 -24.59
C ASP A 260 -16.29 4.84 -24.49
N VAL A 261 -15.39 5.71 -24.01
CA VAL A 261 -15.68 7.14 -23.82
C VAL A 261 -16.03 7.85 -25.13
N GLU A 262 -15.24 7.60 -26.19
CA GLU A 262 -15.44 8.27 -27.48
C GLU A 262 -16.58 7.63 -28.29
N THR A 263 -16.69 6.30 -28.26
CA THR A 263 -17.63 5.56 -29.10
C THR A 263 -19.01 5.42 -28.50
N LYS A 264 -19.11 5.33 -27.16
CA LYS A 264 -20.38 5.10 -26.44
C LYS A 264 -20.75 6.23 -25.48
N GLY A 265 -19.87 7.19 -25.25
CA GLY A 265 -20.08 8.26 -24.29
C GLY A 265 -20.16 7.79 -22.83
N THR A 266 -19.51 6.65 -22.48
CA THR A 266 -19.59 6.05 -21.15
C THR A 266 -18.24 5.59 -20.63
N SER A 267 -18.12 5.54 -19.29
CA SER A 267 -16.96 4.97 -18.59
C SER A 267 -17.40 4.32 -17.27
N PRO A 268 -16.82 3.19 -16.88
CA PRO A 268 -17.06 2.61 -15.56
C PRO A 268 -16.43 3.41 -14.41
N MET A 269 -15.51 4.34 -14.74
CA MET A 269 -14.75 5.10 -13.76
C MET A 269 -15.23 6.53 -13.57
N GLY A 270 -15.99 7.10 -14.52
CA GLY A 270 -16.34 8.52 -14.45
C GLY A 270 -17.50 8.93 -15.34
N PHE A 271 -17.83 10.19 -15.25
CA PHE A 271 -18.91 10.84 -15.98
C PHE A 271 -18.36 11.43 -17.28
N VAL A 272 -19.04 11.17 -18.39
CA VAL A 272 -18.61 11.59 -19.73
C VAL A 272 -19.59 12.65 -20.26
N GLY A 273 -19.04 13.75 -20.77
CA GLY A 273 -19.80 14.82 -21.43
C GLY A 273 -19.16 15.26 -22.73
N LYS A 274 -19.95 15.74 -23.68
CA LYS A 274 -19.44 16.36 -24.93
C LYS A 274 -18.74 17.70 -24.62
N THR A 275 -19.25 18.40 -23.61
CA THR A 275 -18.63 19.61 -23.04
C THR A 275 -18.23 19.36 -21.60
N ILE A 276 -17.42 20.27 -21.05
CA ILE A 276 -17.00 20.17 -19.65
C ILE A 276 -18.17 20.42 -18.70
N GLU A 277 -19.07 21.32 -19.07
CA GLU A 277 -20.26 21.63 -18.30
C GLU A 277 -21.18 20.41 -18.18
N GLU A 278 -21.40 19.66 -19.29
CA GLU A 278 -22.19 18.44 -19.28
C GLU A 278 -21.56 17.38 -18.38
N ALA A 279 -20.24 17.19 -18.46
CA ALA A 279 -19.54 16.24 -17.62
C ALA A 279 -19.58 16.64 -16.13
N ALA A 280 -19.46 17.93 -15.83
CA ALA A 280 -19.55 18.49 -14.49
C ALA A 280 -20.95 18.31 -13.88
N GLU A 281 -22.01 18.60 -14.64
CA GLU A 281 -23.39 18.42 -14.21
C GLU A 281 -23.68 16.96 -13.83
N LYS A 282 -23.28 16.02 -14.69
CA LYS A 282 -23.39 14.57 -14.40
C LYS A 282 -22.63 14.15 -13.14
N ALA A 283 -21.49 14.81 -12.86
CA ALA A 283 -20.66 14.52 -11.70
C ALA A 283 -21.13 15.25 -10.42
N GLY A 284 -22.12 16.12 -10.51
CA GLY A 284 -22.58 16.94 -9.38
C GLY A 284 -21.59 18.03 -8.95
N ILE A 285 -20.76 18.51 -9.87
CA ILE A 285 -19.84 19.64 -9.66
C ILE A 285 -20.45 20.91 -10.30
N PRO A 286 -20.27 22.11 -9.72
CA PRO A 286 -20.74 23.36 -10.33
C PRO A 286 -20.16 23.57 -11.74
N PRO A 287 -20.98 23.48 -12.83
CA PRO A 287 -20.46 23.45 -14.20
C PRO A 287 -19.69 24.73 -14.59
N LYS A 288 -20.22 25.89 -14.24
CA LYS A 288 -19.58 27.19 -14.51
C LYS A 288 -18.21 27.31 -13.84
N GLN A 289 -18.11 26.89 -12.55
CA GLN A 289 -16.87 26.96 -11.82
C GLN A 289 -15.82 26.02 -12.41
N LEU A 290 -16.21 24.79 -12.80
CA LEU A 290 -15.26 23.86 -13.41
C LEU A 290 -14.75 24.37 -14.76
N ALA A 291 -15.64 24.96 -15.60
CA ALA A 291 -15.25 25.59 -16.87
C ALA A 291 -14.26 26.75 -16.66
N GLU A 292 -14.49 27.61 -15.66
CA GLU A 292 -13.57 28.68 -15.29
C GLU A 292 -12.20 28.11 -14.81
N THR A 293 -12.21 27.05 -14.02
CA THR A 293 -11.01 26.41 -13.55
C THR A 293 -10.17 25.84 -14.70
N ILE A 294 -10.81 25.21 -15.69
CA ILE A 294 -10.12 24.69 -16.88
C ILE A 294 -9.57 25.82 -17.73
N ARG A 295 -10.34 26.90 -17.94
CA ARG A 295 -9.88 28.08 -18.69
C ARG A 295 -8.62 28.67 -18.04
N ALA A 296 -8.64 28.94 -16.73
CA ALA A 296 -7.48 29.42 -15.99
C ALA A 296 -6.26 28.49 -16.06
N TYR A 297 -6.49 27.17 -15.97
CA TYR A 297 -5.45 26.19 -16.17
C TYR A 297 -4.85 26.24 -17.58
N ASN A 298 -5.68 26.30 -18.61
CA ASN A 298 -5.25 26.32 -20.00
C ASN A 298 -4.42 27.56 -20.33
N GLU A 299 -4.74 28.71 -19.71
CA GLU A 299 -4.03 29.98 -19.89
C GLU A 299 -2.66 30.00 -19.17
N THR A 300 -2.50 29.24 -18.07
CA THR A 300 -1.34 29.40 -17.18
C THR A 300 -0.39 28.21 -17.18
N ALA A 301 -0.88 26.99 -17.06
CA ALA A 301 -0.03 25.81 -16.83
C ALA A 301 0.80 25.42 -18.07
N PRO A 302 0.29 25.42 -19.33
CA PRO A 302 1.06 25.08 -20.50
C PRO A 302 2.22 26.06 -20.78
N VAL A 303 2.11 27.29 -20.31
CA VAL A 303 3.14 28.33 -20.46
C VAL A 303 4.03 28.49 -19.21
N GLY A 304 3.92 27.56 -18.25
CA GLY A 304 4.78 27.52 -17.06
C GLY A 304 4.44 28.53 -15.97
N LYS A 305 3.26 29.13 -16.00
CA LYS A 305 2.76 30.16 -15.05
C LYS A 305 1.68 29.62 -14.11
N ASP A 306 1.60 28.29 -13.90
CA ASP A 306 0.58 27.69 -13.06
C ASP A 306 0.68 28.18 -11.61
N PRO A 307 -0.39 28.74 -11.01
CA PRO A 307 -0.37 29.26 -9.64
C PRO A 307 -0.15 28.17 -8.58
N LEU A 308 -0.43 26.88 -8.90
CA LEU A 308 -0.14 25.73 -8.04
C LEU A 308 1.25 25.15 -8.27
N GLY A 309 2.03 25.74 -9.19
CA GLY A 309 3.43 25.37 -9.45
C GLY A 309 3.61 24.11 -10.32
N ARG A 310 2.60 23.70 -11.10
CA ARG A 310 2.73 22.58 -12.03
C ARG A 310 3.56 22.99 -13.24
N LYS A 311 4.80 22.49 -13.33
CA LYS A 311 5.73 22.73 -14.47
C LYS A 311 5.87 21.51 -15.37
N THR A 312 5.55 20.32 -14.86
CA THR A 312 5.70 19.04 -15.57
C THR A 312 4.44 18.18 -15.38
N LEU A 313 4.35 17.07 -16.10
CA LEU A 313 3.27 16.11 -15.94
C LEU A 313 3.50 15.19 -14.74
N SER A 314 4.72 14.64 -14.63
CA SER A 314 5.07 13.72 -13.54
C SER A 314 6.58 13.77 -13.28
N GLY A 315 7.00 13.94 -12.02
CA GLY A 315 8.38 13.73 -11.60
C GLY A 315 9.48 14.45 -12.41
N GLY A 316 9.18 15.62 -12.97
CA GLY A 316 10.12 16.38 -13.83
C GLY A 316 9.99 16.08 -15.33
N VAL A 317 9.10 15.15 -15.74
CA VAL A 317 8.95 14.71 -17.14
C VAL A 317 7.63 15.23 -17.73
N GLY A 318 7.65 15.57 -19.03
CA GLY A 318 6.50 16.04 -19.80
C GLY A 318 6.10 17.49 -19.46
N LYS A 319 5.36 18.14 -20.33
CA LYS A 319 4.82 19.49 -20.14
C LYS A 319 3.30 19.45 -19.95
N PRO A 320 2.72 20.28 -19.08
CA PRO A 320 1.28 20.44 -19.00
C PRO A 320 0.67 20.80 -20.37
N VAL A 321 -0.47 20.20 -20.69
CA VAL A 321 -1.19 20.41 -21.94
C VAL A 321 -2.56 21.05 -21.65
N PRO A 322 -3.10 21.89 -22.54
CA PRO A 322 -4.43 22.44 -22.35
C PRO A 322 -5.48 21.33 -22.55
N LEU A 323 -6.61 21.46 -21.83
CA LEU A 323 -7.79 20.59 -21.94
C LEU A 323 -8.82 21.28 -22.84
N THR A 324 -8.90 20.89 -24.11
CA THR A 324 -9.71 21.60 -25.13
C THR A 324 -10.55 20.69 -26.00
N GLU A 325 -10.28 19.37 -26.02
CA GLU A 325 -10.93 18.44 -26.94
C GLU A 325 -11.91 17.50 -26.24
N GLY A 326 -13.21 17.67 -26.45
CA GLY A 326 -14.21 16.69 -26.00
C GLY A 326 -14.07 15.32 -26.70
N PRO A 327 -14.66 14.25 -26.17
CA PRO A 327 -15.41 14.22 -24.90
C PRO A 327 -14.53 14.44 -23.67
N PHE A 328 -15.11 15.12 -22.68
CA PHE A 328 -14.49 15.34 -21.37
C PHE A 328 -14.92 14.27 -20.38
N VAL A 329 -14.04 13.97 -19.45
CA VAL A 329 -14.31 13.00 -18.37
C VAL A 329 -14.06 13.66 -17.01
N VAL A 330 -15.02 13.49 -16.11
CA VAL A 330 -14.91 13.84 -14.69
C VAL A 330 -14.95 12.54 -13.90
N MET A 331 -13.80 12.09 -13.42
CA MET A 331 -13.64 10.87 -12.67
C MET A 331 -13.65 11.16 -11.16
N PRO A 332 -14.63 10.67 -10.38
CA PRO A 332 -14.53 10.70 -8.94
C PRO A 332 -13.25 9.98 -8.49
N ALA A 333 -12.41 10.65 -7.72
CA ALA A 333 -11.16 10.09 -7.25
C ALA A 333 -10.93 10.41 -5.78
N THR A 334 -10.43 9.45 -5.01
CA THR A 334 -10.16 9.60 -3.59
C THR A 334 -8.78 9.06 -3.23
N ALA A 335 -8.34 9.39 -2.03
CA ALA A 335 -7.17 8.77 -1.42
C ALA A 335 -7.57 7.46 -0.72
N ALA A 336 -6.86 6.38 -1.02
CA ALA A 336 -7.12 5.07 -0.45
C ALA A 336 -5.89 4.49 0.28
N MET A 337 -6.13 3.83 1.39
CA MET A 337 -5.12 3.07 2.11
C MET A 337 -5.05 1.63 1.58
N ILE A 338 -3.86 1.22 1.16
CA ILE A 338 -3.58 -0.15 0.74
C ILE A 338 -3.06 -0.96 1.93
N ALA A 339 -2.28 -0.32 2.80
CA ALA A 339 -1.62 -0.92 3.96
C ALA A 339 -1.39 0.14 5.06
N THR A 340 -1.16 -0.34 6.28
CA THR A 340 -0.66 0.48 7.40
C THR A 340 0.83 0.24 7.60
N TYR A 341 1.59 1.29 7.99
CA TYR A 341 3.03 1.17 8.29
C TYR A 341 3.26 1.04 9.78
N CYS A 342 2.36 1.59 10.58
CA CYS A 342 2.32 1.45 12.02
C CYS A 342 2.04 0.00 12.41
N GLY A 343 2.83 -0.53 13.34
CA GLY A 343 2.67 -1.90 13.80
C GLY A 343 3.55 -2.21 15.01
N LEU A 344 3.50 -3.46 15.44
CA LEU A 344 4.28 -3.96 16.56
C LEU A 344 5.78 -3.77 16.32
N LYS A 345 6.49 -3.30 17.34
CA LYS A 345 7.94 -3.28 17.34
C LYS A 345 8.47 -4.71 17.38
N VAL A 346 9.40 -5.02 16.51
CA VAL A 346 10.08 -6.31 16.45
C VAL A 346 11.60 -6.12 16.38
N ASP A 347 12.35 -7.12 16.81
CA ASP A 347 13.80 -7.18 16.60
C ASP A 347 14.15 -7.91 15.28
N THR A 348 15.45 -8.00 14.98
CA THR A 348 15.99 -8.71 13.80
C THR A 348 15.73 -10.23 13.81
N LYS A 349 15.23 -10.78 14.91
CA LYS A 349 14.79 -12.17 15.08
C LYS A 349 13.27 -12.31 14.98
N ALA A 350 12.57 -11.22 14.59
CA ALA A 350 11.11 -11.12 14.52
C ALA A 350 10.38 -11.35 15.86
N ARG A 351 11.06 -11.23 17.00
CA ARG A 351 10.43 -11.28 18.32
C ARG A 351 9.73 -9.95 18.58
N VAL A 352 8.51 -10.00 19.10
CA VAL A 352 7.78 -8.80 19.51
C VAL A 352 8.43 -8.20 20.74
N ILE A 353 8.66 -6.89 20.73
CA ILE A 353 9.31 -6.13 21.80
C ILE A 353 8.26 -5.36 22.60
N ASP A 354 8.37 -5.38 23.92
CA ASP A 354 7.49 -4.65 24.81
C ASP A 354 7.89 -3.17 24.97
N VAL A 355 7.11 -2.41 25.75
CA VAL A 355 7.34 -0.99 26.02
C VAL A 355 8.61 -0.71 26.86
N TYR A 356 9.20 -1.74 27.46
CA TYR A 356 10.47 -1.63 28.22
C TYR A 356 11.68 -1.98 27.35
N GLY A 357 11.46 -2.43 26.11
CA GLY A 357 12.53 -2.81 25.17
C GLY A 357 12.90 -4.28 25.24
N GLU A 358 12.17 -5.12 25.98
CA GLU A 358 12.44 -6.54 26.15
C GLU A 358 11.57 -7.41 25.23
N PRO A 359 12.09 -8.54 24.72
CA PRO A 359 11.31 -9.46 23.93
C PRO A 359 10.21 -10.16 24.75
N ILE A 360 8.96 -10.11 24.28
CA ILE A 360 7.86 -10.91 24.83
C ILE A 360 8.10 -12.38 24.47
N SER A 361 8.42 -13.18 25.48
CA SER A 361 8.79 -14.58 25.28
C SER A 361 7.68 -15.37 24.58
N GLY A 362 8.04 -16.16 23.55
CA GLY A 362 7.09 -16.96 22.77
C GLY A 362 6.21 -16.17 21.80
N LEU A 363 6.46 -14.86 21.61
CA LEU A 363 5.69 -14.04 20.68
C LEU A 363 6.54 -13.50 19.53
N TYR A 364 6.09 -13.77 18.30
CA TYR A 364 6.70 -13.32 17.06
C TYR A 364 5.70 -12.54 16.21
N ALA A 365 6.20 -11.69 15.32
CA ALA A 365 5.35 -11.03 14.33
C ALA A 365 6.07 -10.90 12.98
N ALA A 366 5.31 -10.99 11.88
CA ALA A 366 5.82 -10.84 10.53
C ALA A 366 4.79 -10.16 9.59
N GLY A 367 5.29 -9.43 8.61
CA GLY A 367 4.46 -8.77 7.60
C GLY A 367 3.96 -7.39 8.02
N GLU A 368 2.79 -7.00 7.52
CA GLU A 368 2.24 -5.66 7.70
C GLU A 368 1.99 -5.28 9.16
N ILE A 369 1.76 -6.26 10.02
CA ILE A 369 1.56 -6.03 11.46
C ILE A 369 2.79 -5.42 12.15
N CYS A 370 3.98 -5.46 11.53
CA CYS A 370 5.24 -4.95 12.11
C CYS A 370 5.52 -3.53 11.66
N GLY A 371 5.83 -2.63 12.60
CA GLY A 371 6.41 -1.30 12.39
C GLY A 371 7.94 -1.33 12.28
N GLY A 372 8.56 -0.16 12.08
CA GLY A 372 10.01 0.02 12.04
C GLY A 372 10.68 -0.19 10.67
N PHE A 373 9.99 -0.76 9.68
CA PHE A 373 10.56 -1.07 8.37
C PHE A 373 10.48 0.08 7.36
N HIS A 374 9.41 0.84 7.39
CA HIS A 374 9.09 1.80 6.32
C HIS A 374 9.38 3.24 6.71
N GLY A 375 9.46 3.55 8.02
CA GLY A 375 9.61 4.91 8.49
C GLY A 375 8.51 5.82 7.96
N ALA A 376 8.88 7.02 7.53
CA ALA A 376 7.94 8.04 7.07
C ALA A 376 7.28 7.72 5.72
N ALA A 377 7.86 6.84 4.90
CA ALA A 377 7.29 6.43 3.63
C ALA A 377 7.79 5.06 3.17
N TYR A 378 6.89 4.34 2.55
CA TYR A 378 7.12 3.01 2.02
C TYR A 378 7.74 3.04 0.62
N MET A 379 8.81 2.27 0.39
CA MET A 379 9.36 2.02 -0.93
C MET A 379 8.50 0.98 -1.66
N THR A 380 8.08 1.28 -2.89
CA THR A 380 7.18 0.41 -3.66
C THR A 380 7.78 -0.99 -3.85
N GLY A 381 6.99 -2.03 -3.63
CA GLY A 381 7.39 -3.44 -3.80
C GLY A 381 7.85 -4.14 -2.52
N THR A 382 8.21 -3.40 -1.45
CA THR A 382 8.78 -4.00 -0.23
C THR A 382 7.76 -4.60 0.74
N ALA A 383 6.47 -4.31 0.61
CA ALA A 383 5.46 -4.76 1.58
C ALA A 383 5.20 -6.27 1.54
N PHE A 384 5.08 -6.85 0.34
CA PHE A 384 4.81 -8.28 0.18
C PHE A 384 6.01 -9.13 0.59
N SER A 385 7.19 -8.78 0.09
CA SER A 385 8.43 -9.51 0.41
C SER A 385 8.82 -9.41 1.88
N LYS A 386 8.45 -8.32 2.59
CA LYS A 386 8.64 -8.21 4.05
C LYS A 386 7.92 -9.34 4.81
N ALA A 387 6.70 -9.69 4.41
CA ALA A 387 5.96 -10.76 5.07
C ALA A 387 6.65 -12.12 4.88
N ALA A 388 7.12 -12.42 3.68
CA ALA A 388 7.81 -13.67 3.37
C ALA A 388 9.19 -13.75 4.04
N ALA A 389 10.00 -12.68 3.94
CA ALA A 389 11.33 -12.60 4.54
C ALA A 389 11.30 -12.83 6.05
N PHE A 390 10.40 -12.13 6.77
CA PHE A 390 10.29 -12.28 8.22
C PHE A 390 9.57 -13.56 8.64
N GLY A 391 8.70 -14.13 7.81
CA GLY A 391 8.19 -15.48 8.01
C GLY A 391 9.32 -16.52 8.04
N ARG A 392 10.33 -16.40 7.15
CA ARG A 392 11.54 -17.20 7.16
C ARG A 392 12.36 -17.00 8.44
N VAL A 393 12.58 -15.75 8.85
CA VAL A 393 13.29 -15.43 10.10
C VAL A 393 12.65 -16.15 11.29
N VAL A 394 11.31 -16.08 11.43
CA VAL A 394 10.59 -16.76 12.51
C VAL A 394 10.79 -18.27 12.45
N ALA A 395 10.68 -18.88 11.27
CA ALA A 395 10.89 -20.33 11.12
C ALA A 395 12.28 -20.78 11.58
N GLU A 396 13.33 -20.02 11.25
CA GLU A 396 14.70 -20.27 11.70
C GLU A 396 14.87 -20.08 13.23
N GLN A 397 14.19 -19.09 13.83
CA GLN A 397 14.21 -18.93 15.30
C GLN A 397 13.51 -20.09 16.00
N VAL A 398 12.32 -20.47 15.54
CA VAL A 398 11.57 -21.63 16.09
C VAL A 398 12.38 -22.93 15.98
N GLU A 399 13.10 -23.14 14.87
CA GLU A 399 13.98 -24.31 14.72
C GLU A 399 15.13 -24.32 15.74
N LYS A 400 15.73 -23.15 16.04
CA LYS A 400 16.77 -23.02 17.08
C LYS A 400 16.22 -23.36 18.47
N VAL A 401 15.03 -22.84 18.84
CA VAL A 401 14.38 -23.16 20.12
C VAL A 401 14.12 -24.67 20.23
N LYS A 402 13.56 -25.28 19.16
CA LYS A 402 13.33 -26.73 19.12
C LYS A 402 14.59 -27.56 19.27
N LYS A 403 15.74 -27.10 18.76
CA LYS A 403 17.04 -27.82 18.91
C LYS A 403 17.60 -27.64 20.31
N ALA A 404 17.35 -26.53 20.99
CA ALA A 404 17.84 -26.30 22.35
C ALA A 404 17.06 -27.08 23.42
N GLU A 405 15.84 -27.57 23.12
CA GLU A 405 15.04 -28.44 24.02
C GLU A 405 15.35 -29.93 23.87
N LYS A 406 16.19 -30.30 22.90
CA LYS A 406 16.66 -31.69 22.70
C LYS A 406 18.04 -31.93 23.33
#